data_6e58b7f066ffffe1a003c05b2e834df3
#
_entry.id   6e58b7f066ffffe1a003c05b2e834df3
#
_cell.length_a   1.000
_cell.length_b   1.000
_cell.length_c   1.000
_cell.angle_alpha   90.00
_cell.angle_beta   90.00
_cell.angle_gamma   90.00
#
_symmetry.space_group_name_H-M   'P 1'
#
loop_
_entity.id
_entity.type
_entity.pdbx_description
1 polymer ?
#
loop_
_entity_poly.entity_id
_entity_poly.type
_entity_poly.pdbx_seq_one_letter_code
_entity_poly.pdbx_strand_id
1 'polypeptide(L)'
;MWAREKIMLTFDMRRALHGGLIFGCGSLIPVIALAHTGQGDISGGLVAGFKHPISGLDHVVAMVAVGLWGAQLGRPAIWVLPVTFPLIMAFGAVLGGLGVSIPGIEVGIGLSALLLGGAVALAWTPPLWIAGLLVALFAICHGHAHGAELPGFANPMTYAIGFVAATGTLHALGILIGTVNRWKAGSFALRTGGALISGCGVYFLTYAIRGA
;
A
#
# COMPACT_ATOMS: atom_id res chain seq x y z
N MET A 1 65.92 -23.15 -11.12
CA MET A 1 64.64 -23.61 -11.70
C MET A 1 63.80 -24.14 -10.55
N TRP A 2 63.04 -23.31 -9.85
CA TRP A 2 62.13 -23.57 -8.72
C TRP A 2 61.95 -22.27 -7.93
N ALA A 3 61.28 -21.29 -8.49
CA ALA A 3 60.80 -20.12 -7.75
C ALA A 3 59.85 -19.27 -8.62
N ARG A 4 58.78 -19.87 -9.13
CA ARG A 4 57.71 -19.14 -9.84
C ARG A 4 56.34 -19.80 -9.75
N GLU A 5 55.87 -20.15 -8.55
CA GLU A 5 54.47 -20.63 -8.41
C GLU A 5 53.95 -20.43 -7.00
N LYS A 6 53.93 -19.21 -6.49
CA LYS A 6 53.19 -18.87 -5.28
C LYS A 6 52.71 -17.40 -5.27
N ILE A 7 52.27 -16.91 -6.40
CA ILE A 7 51.57 -15.62 -6.44
C ILE A 7 50.36 -15.82 -7.35
N MET A 8 49.27 -16.28 -6.82
CA MET A 8 47.88 -16.08 -7.29
C MET A 8 46.98 -17.01 -6.49
N LEU A 9 46.50 -16.56 -5.37
CA LEU A 9 45.22 -17.00 -4.72
C LEU A 9 45.09 -16.27 -3.36
N THR A 10 45.18 -14.95 -3.37
CA THR A 10 44.49 -14.14 -2.38
C THR A 10 43.30 -13.49 -3.07
N PHE A 11 42.30 -14.31 -3.26
CA PHE A 11 40.98 -13.81 -3.72
C PHE A 11 40.45 -12.94 -2.58
N ASP A 12 40.38 -11.64 -2.81
CA ASP A 12 39.95 -10.64 -1.85
C ASP A 12 38.45 -10.83 -1.52
N MET A 13 38.21 -11.61 -0.48
CA MET A 13 36.86 -11.93 0.05
C MET A 13 36.08 -10.68 0.50
N ARG A 14 36.75 -9.53 0.64
CA ARG A 14 36.12 -8.28 1.02
C ARG A 14 35.37 -7.61 -0.17
N ARG A 15 35.78 -7.88 -1.41
CA ARG A 15 35.09 -7.36 -2.61
C ARG A 15 33.83 -8.14 -2.98
N ALA A 16 33.74 -9.41 -2.61
CA ALA A 16 32.59 -10.25 -2.86
C ALA A 16 31.39 -9.90 -1.97
N LEU A 17 31.62 -9.39 -0.76
CA LEU A 17 30.55 -9.04 0.18
C LEU A 17 29.90 -7.68 -0.11
N HIS A 18 30.59 -6.76 -0.79
CA HIS A 18 30.03 -5.46 -1.16
C HIS A 18 29.30 -5.48 -2.51
N GLY A 19 29.60 -6.43 -3.39
CA GLY A 19 28.90 -6.61 -4.67
C GLY A 19 27.58 -7.37 -4.55
N GLY A 20 27.43 -8.24 -3.56
CA GLY A 20 26.22 -9.05 -3.39
C GLY A 20 25.03 -8.30 -2.79
N LEU A 21 25.28 -7.26 -1.99
CA LEU A 21 24.23 -6.46 -1.33
C LEU A 21 23.62 -5.39 -2.26
N ILE A 22 24.33 -4.96 -3.29
CA ILE A 22 23.83 -3.96 -4.26
C ILE A 22 22.99 -4.62 -5.36
N PHE A 23 23.25 -5.92 -5.66
CA PHE A 23 22.45 -6.64 -6.68
C PHE A 23 21.08 -7.12 -6.16
N GLY A 24 20.91 -7.31 -4.87
CA GLY A 24 19.64 -7.74 -4.26
C GLY A 24 18.57 -6.64 -4.20
N CYS A 25 18.98 -5.36 -4.11
CA CYS A 25 18.03 -4.24 -4.03
C CYS A 25 17.63 -3.69 -5.41
N GLY A 26 18.48 -3.86 -6.43
CA GLY A 26 18.23 -3.34 -7.78
C GLY A 26 17.23 -4.17 -8.60
N SER A 27 17.02 -5.43 -8.26
CA SER A 27 16.12 -6.32 -9.00
C SER A 27 14.66 -6.28 -8.52
N LEU A 28 14.36 -5.60 -7.41
CA LEU A 28 12.98 -5.40 -6.91
C LEU A 28 12.31 -4.14 -7.50
N ILE A 29 13.11 -3.21 -8.05
CA ILE A 29 12.59 -1.94 -8.58
C ILE A 29 11.76 -2.12 -9.87
N PRO A 30 12.12 -2.97 -10.84
CA PRO A 30 11.32 -3.14 -12.06
C PRO A 30 10.00 -3.91 -11.86
N VAL A 31 9.87 -4.70 -10.78
CA VAL A 31 8.63 -5.45 -10.49
C VAL A 31 7.53 -4.49 -9.97
N ILE A 32 7.92 -3.42 -9.29
CA ILE A 32 6.96 -2.44 -8.74
C ILE A 32 6.41 -1.53 -9.84
N ALA A 33 7.23 -1.19 -10.84
CA ALA A 33 6.81 -0.33 -11.96
C ALA A 33 5.88 -1.02 -12.97
N LEU A 34 5.83 -2.35 -13.02
CA LEU A 34 4.95 -3.12 -13.89
C LEU A 34 3.55 -3.37 -13.30
N ALA A 35 3.33 -3.03 -12.03
CA ALA A 35 2.02 -3.21 -11.38
C ALA A 35 0.93 -2.26 -11.89
N HIS A 36 1.30 -1.17 -12.58
CA HIS A 36 0.37 -0.17 -13.09
C HIS A 36 0.05 -0.28 -14.59
N THR A 37 0.67 -1.18 -15.32
CA THR A 37 0.27 -1.44 -16.71
C THR A 37 -0.85 -2.45 -16.72
N GLY A 38 -2.09 -2.00 -16.83
CA GLY A 38 -3.33 -2.79 -16.89
C GLY A 38 -3.43 -3.81 -18.03
N GLN A 39 -2.34 -4.51 -18.34
CA GLN A 39 -2.29 -5.69 -19.20
C GLN A 39 -2.37 -6.94 -18.34
N GLY A 40 -3.40 -7.03 -17.53
CA GLY A 40 -3.60 -8.17 -16.68
C GLY A 40 -4.78 -9.00 -17.13
N ASP A 41 -4.52 -10.24 -17.23
CA ASP A 41 -5.39 -11.38 -17.05
C ASP A 41 -6.88 -11.21 -17.42
N ILE A 42 -7.24 -11.77 -18.56
CA ILE A 42 -8.56 -11.82 -19.19
C ILE A 42 -9.60 -12.64 -18.39
N SER A 43 -9.23 -13.13 -17.21
CA SER A 43 -10.04 -14.04 -16.41
C SER A 43 -11.15 -13.35 -15.58
N GLY A 44 -12.05 -12.63 -16.24
CA GLY A 44 -13.29 -12.13 -15.60
C GLY A 44 -13.11 -10.94 -14.65
N GLY A 45 -14.06 -10.04 -14.63
CA GLY A 45 -14.04 -8.83 -13.82
C GLY A 45 -13.79 -9.08 -12.32
N LEU A 46 -14.34 -10.16 -11.75
CA LEU A 46 -14.20 -10.50 -10.33
C LEU A 46 -12.74 -10.75 -9.93
N VAL A 47 -12.02 -11.58 -10.71
CA VAL A 47 -10.62 -11.93 -10.44
C VAL A 47 -9.72 -10.73 -10.69
N ALA A 48 -9.96 -9.97 -11.76
CA ALA A 48 -9.24 -8.75 -12.05
C ALA A 48 -9.43 -7.72 -10.90
N GLY A 49 -10.66 -7.50 -10.47
CA GLY A 49 -10.97 -6.61 -9.35
C GLY A 49 -10.33 -7.05 -8.03
N PHE A 50 -10.31 -8.36 -7.75
CA PHE A 50 -9.67 -8.88 -6.53
C PHE A 50 -8.15 -8.75 -6.56
N LYS A 51 -7.52 -9.04 -7.69
CA LYS A 51 -6.06 -8.94 -7.84
C LYS A 51 -5.56 -7.48 -7.81
N HIS A 52 -6.33 -6.57 -8.34
CA HIS A 52 -5.90 -5.18 -8.56
C HIS A 52 -5.39 -4.49 -7.28
N PRO A 53 -6.15 -4.37 -6.16
CA PRO A 53 -5.66 -3.71 -4.95
C PRO A 53 -4.53 -4.46 -4.25
N ILE A 54 -4.35 -5.75 -4.53
CA ILE A 54 -3.25 -6.55 -3.98
C ILE A 54 -1.97 -6.35 -4.79
N SER A 55 -2.07 -5.94 -6.05
CA SER A 55 -0.92 -5.74 -6.95
C SER A 55 -0.19 -4.41 -6.69
N GLY A 56 -0.87 -3.40 -6.16
CA GLY A 56 -0.30 -2.09 -5.83
C GLY A 56 0.17 -2.03 -4.38
N LEU A 57 1.47 -1.89 -4.15
CA LEU A 57 2.02 -1.85 -2.79
C LEU A 57 1.50 -0.63 -2.00
N ASP A 58 1.30 0.51 -2.64
CA ASP A 58 0.69 1.72 -2.11
C ASP A 58 -0.71 1.46 -1.54
N HIS A 59 -1.52 0.69 -2.28
CA HIS A 59 -2.84 0.27 -1.85
C HIS A 59 -2.78 -0.71 -0.68
N VAL A 60 -1.95 -1.75 -0.79
CA VAL A 60 -1.80 -2.77 0.26
C VAL A 60 -1.44 -2.11 1.59
N VAL A 61 -0.43 -1.22 1.61
CA VAL A 61 0.01 -0.60 2.87
C VAL A 61 -1.02 0.37 3.42
N ALA A 62 -1.74 1.12 2.56
CA ALA A 62 -2.80 2.02 3.00
C ALA A 62 -4.00 1.26 3.59
N MET A 63 -4.47 0.19 2.93
CA MET A 63 -5.59 -0.64 3.42
C MET A 63 -5.24 -1.33 4.75
N VAL A 64 -4.05 -1.91 4.83
CA VAL A 64 -3.56 -2.51 6.09
C VAL A 64 -3.46 -1.44 7.18
N ALA A 65 -2.96 -0.24 6.88
CA ALA A 65 -2.87 0.85 7.85
C ALA A 65 -4.23 1.29 8.40
N VAL A 66 -5.29 1.34 7.56
CA VAL A 66 -6.66 1.62 8.04
C VAL A 66 -7.11 0.58 9.06
N GLY A 67 -6.87 -0.70 8.78
CA GLY A 67 -7.19 -1.80 9.70
C GLY A 67 -6.39 -1.73 11.01
N LEU A 68 -5.08 -1.49 10.93
CA LEU A 68 -4.19 -1.32 12.08
C LEU A 68 -4.64 -0.15 12.96
N TRP A 69 -4.91 1.00 12.35
CA TRP A 69 -5.33 2.19 13.07
C TRP A 69 -6.71 2.02 13.69
N GLY A 70 -7.67 1.42 12.96
CA GLY A 70 -8.98 1.08 13.52
C GLY A 70 -8.87 0.17 14.75
N ALA A 71 -7.97 -0.82 14.74
CA ALA A 71 -7.72 -1.69 15.87
C ALA A 71 -7.05 -0.95 17.06
N GLN A 72 -6.14 0.00 16.80
CA GLN A 72 -5.53 0.84 17.84
C GLN A 72 -6.55 1.78 18.51
N LEU A 73 -7.45 2.37 17.71
CA LEU A 73 -8.52 3.25 18.22
C LEU A 73 -9.60 2.48 18.99
N GLY A 74 -9.75 1.18 18.71
CA GLY A 74 -10.77 0.35 19.35
C GLY A 74 -12.19 0.61 18.84
N ARG A 75 -13.21 0.26 19.62
CA ARG A 75 -14.61 0.46 19.23
C ARG A 75 -15.02 1.92 19.41
N PRO A 76 -15.80 2.51 18.45
CA PRO A 76 -16.36 1.88 17.27
C PRO A 76 -15.45 1.96 16.01
N ALA A 77 -14.28 2.61 16.09
CA ALA A 77 -13.39 2.90 14.94
C ALA A 77 -12.97 1.64 14.17
N ILE A 78 -12.79 0.51 14.88
CA ILE A 78 -12.42 -0.79 14.29
C ILE A 78 -13.38 -1.26 13.18
N TRP A 79 -14.63 -0.78 13.19
CA TRP A 79 -15.64 -1.08 12.17
C TRP A 79 -15.90 0.12 11.28
N VAL A 80 -15.96 1.32 11.87
CA VAL A 80 -16.30 2.54 11.13
C VAL A 80 -15.27 2.82 10.05
N LEU A 81 -13.96 2.78 10.35
CA LEU A 81 -12.93 3.11 9.37
C LEU A 81 -12.89 2.12 8.19
N PRO A 82 -12.83 0.77 8.41
CA PRO A 82 -12.84 -0.22 7.34
C PRO A 82 -14.13 -0.24 6.52
N VAL A 83 -15.26 0.21 7.05
CA VAL A 83 -16.52 0.32 6.29
C VAL A 83 -16.58 1.64 5.52
N THR A 84 -16.14 2.75 6.11
CA THR A 84 -16.09 4.05 5.45
C THR A 84 -15.22 4.02 4.21
N PHE A 85 -14.06 3.36 4.29
CA PHE A 85 -13.11 3.36 3.18
C PHE A 85 -13.72 2.80 1.88
N PRO A 86 -14.22 1.54 1.80
CA PRO A 86 -14.76 1.01 0.54
C PRO A 86 -16.03 1.72 0.06
N LEU A 87 -16.86 2.24 0.97
CA LEU A 87 -18.06 2.99 0.59
C LEU A 87 -17.70 4.30 -0.13
N ILE A 88 -16.80 5.08 0.45
CA ILE A 88 -16.36 6.35 -0.14
C ILE A 88 -15.46 6.11 -1.35
N MET A 89 -14.67 5.06 -1.34
CA MET A 89 -13.86 4.64 -2.48
C MET A 89 -14.74 4.29 -3.70
N ALA A 90 -15.88 3.63 -3.49
CA ALA A 90 -16.83 3.37 -4.58
C ALA A 90 -17.35 4.68 -5.22
N PHE A 91 -17.60 5.71 -4.41
CA PHE A 91 -17.96 7.04 -4.94
C PHE A 91 -16.80 7.65 -5.74
N GLY A 92 -15.57 7.61 -5.23
CA GLY A 92 -14.37 8.04 -5.96
C GLY A 92 -14.21 7.29 -7.30
N ALA A 93 -14.46 5.98 -7.31
CA ALA A 93 -14.38 5.16 -8.53
C ALA A 93 -15.40 5.57 -9.60
N VAL A 94 -16.60 5.96 -9.20
CA VAL A 94 -17.58 6.51 -10.13
C VAL A 94 -17.07 7.81 -10.75
N LEU A 95 -16.49 8.71 -9.96
CA LEU A 95 -15.92 9.97 -10.47
C LEU A 95 -14.79 9.72 -11.46
N GLY A 96 -13.87 8.81 -11.15
CA GLY A 96 -12.76 8.42 -12.03
C GLY A 96 -13.26 7.78 -13.33
N GLY A 97 -14.23 6.85 -13.24
CA GLY A 97 -14.82 6.19 -14.40
C GLY A 97 -15.62 7.13 -15.32
N LEU A 98 -16.19 8.20 -14.76
CA LEU A 98 -16.84 9.27 -15.53
C LEU A 98 -15.85 10.29 -16.13
N GLY A 99 -14.54 10.11 -15.89
CA GLY A 99 -13.50 11.02 -16.41
C GLY A 99 -13.47 12.38 -15.70
N VAL A 100 -14.04 12.50 -14.50
CA VAL A 100 -13.94 13.74 -13.71
C VAL A 100 -12.49 13.96 -13.33
N SER A 101 -11.89 15.06 -13.77
CA SER A 101 -10.49 15.35 -13.45
C SER A 101 -10.35 15.89 -12.02
N ILE A 102 -9.63 15.16 -11.19
CA ILE A 102 -9.23 15.59 -9.84
C ILE A 102 -7.71 15.71 -9.81
N PRO A 103 -7.14 16.92 -9.65
CA PRO A 103 -5.69 17.07 -9.62
C PRO A 103 -5.09 16.44 -8.36
N GLY A 104 -3.88 15.85 -8.48
CA GLY A 104 -3.12 15.39 -7.34
C GLY A 104 -3.58 14.05 -6.74
N ILE A 105 -4.29 13.23 -7.48
CA ILE A 105 -4.74 11.89 -7.03
C ILE A 105 -3.55 11.04 -6.55
N GLU A 106 -2.48 10.96 -7.34
CA GLU A 106 -1.26 10.20 -6.98
C GLU A 106 -0.61 10.73 -5.70
N VAL A 107 -0.59 12.07 -5.55
CA VAL A 107 -0.11 12.72 -4.32
C VAL A 107 -0.99 12.34 -3.13
N GLY A 108 -2.33 12.30 -3.32
CA GLY A 108 -3.28 11.86 -2.30
C GLY A 108 -3.08 10.40 -1.88
N ILE A 109 -2.78 9.52 -2.83
CA ILE A 109 -2.45 8.11 -2.58
C ILE A 109 -1.15 8.01 -1.76
N GLY A 110 -0.08 8.68 -2.16
CA GLY A 110 1.17 8.71 -1.41
C GLY A 110 1.01 9.29 0.01
N LEU A 111 0.23 10.37 0.16
CA LEU A 111 -0.11 10.97 1.44
C LEU A 111 -0.92 10.01 2.33
N SER A 112 -1.76 9.15 1.77
CA SER A 112 -2.53 8.19 2.55
C SER A 112 -1.62 7.23 3.32
N ALA A 113 -0.64 6.62 2.67
CA ALA A 113 0.32 5.74 3.30
C ALA A 113 1.18 6.49 4.34
N LEU A 114 1.62 7.72 4.01
CA LEU A 114 2.40 8.56 4.92
C LEU A 114 1.63 8.89 6.20
N LEU A 115 0.41 9.41 6.07
CA LEU A 115 -0.35 9.93 7.21
C LEU A 115 -1.03 8.81 8.01
N LEU A 116 -1.56 7.77 7.35
CA LEU A 116 -2.14 6.62 8.06
C LEU A 116 -1.04 5.81 8.75
N GLY A 117 0.09 5.57 8.09
CA GLY A 117 1.27 4.95 8.70
C GLY A 117 1.79 5.77 9.89
N GLY A 118 1.87 7.08 9.74
CA GLY A 118 2.24 8.02 10.81
C GLY A 118 1.26 7.98 12.00
N ALA A 119 -0.04 7.92 11.73
CA ALA A 119 -1.06 7.79 12.76
C ALA A 119 -0.88 6.50 13.58
N VAL A 120 -0.59 5.38 12.91
CA VAL A 120 -0.29 4.10 13.58
C VAL A 120 1.03 4.20 14.37
N ALA A 121 2.09 4.78 13.80
CA ALA A 121 3.40 4.92 14.44
C ALA A 121 3.35 5.76 15.71
N LEU A 122 2.62 6.86 15.67
CA LEU A 122 2.45 7.78 16.78
C LEU A 122 1.38 7.31 17.78
N ALA A 123 0.65 6.23 17.46
CA ALA A 123 -0.54 5.80 18.19
C ALA A 123 -1.53 6.97 18.39
N TRP A 124 -1.73 7.77 17.34
CA TRP A 124 -2.58 8.95 17.38
C TRP A 124 -4.05 8.58 17.55
N THR A 125 -4.70 9.17 18.55
CA THR A 125 -6.08 8.88 18.95
C THR A 125 -6.99 10.12 18.80
N PRO A 126 -7.27 10.57 17.58
CA PRO A 126 -8.18 11.68 17.35
C PRO A 126 -9.64 11.29 17.64
N PRO A 127 -10.55 12.26 17.77
CA PRO A 127 -11.99 12.01 17.71
C PRO A 127 -12.35 11.21 16.45
N LEU A 128 -13.33 10.31 16.56
CA LEU A 128 -13.72 9.39 15.48
C LEU A 128 -14.05 10.09 14.15
N TRP A 129 -14.71 11.26 14.22
CA TRP A 129 -15.07 12.02 13.03
C TRP A 129 -13.82 12.53 12.26
N ILE A 130 -12.73 12.88 12.96
CA ILE A 130 -11.46 13.28 12.32
C ILE A 130 -10.83 12.06 11.63
N ALA A 131 -10.79 10.90 12.31
CA ALA A 131 -10.28 9.68 11.74
C ALA A 131 -11.10 9.26 10.50
N GLY A 132 -12.43 9.32 10.60
CA GLY A 132 -13.35 9.01 9.50
C GLY A 132 -13.19 9.96 8.32
N LEU A 133 -13.05 11.27 8.57
CA LEU A 133 -12.83 12.26 7.50
C LEU A 133 -11.51 12.03 6.77
N LEU A 134 -10.43 11.76 7.51
CA LEU A 134 -9.13 11.47 6.91
C LEU A 134 -9.17 10.21 6.03
N VAL A 135 -9.79 9.14 6.54
CA VAL A 135 -9.99 7.89 5.81
C VAL A 135 -10.86 8.12 4.56
N ALA A 136 -11.94 8.89 4.67
CA ALA A 136 -12.82 9.21 3.55
C ALA A 136 -12.10 10.01 2.45
N LEU A 137 -11.29 11.00 2.83
CA LEU A 137 -10.53 11.81 1.88
C LEU A 137 -9.58 10.92 1.04
N PHE A 138 -8.84 10.03 1.70
CA PHE A 138 -7.96 9.11 1.00
C PHE A 138 -8.71 8.06 0.18
N ALA A 139 -9.86 7.60 0.66
CA ALA A 139 -10.70 6.67 -0.07
C ALA A 139 -11.17 7.26 -1.41
N ILE A 140 -11.45 8.58 -1.50
CA ILE A 140 -11.77 9.24 -2.77
C ILE A 140 -10.59 9.13 -3.74
N CYS A 141 -9.37 9.43 -3.30
CA CYS A 141 -8.18 9.37 -4.16
C CYS A 141 -7.96 7.95 -4.71
N HIS A 142 -7.97 6.94 -3.82
CA HIS A 142 -7.81 5.55 -4.23
C HIS A 142 -8.95 5.10 -5.17
N GLY A 143 -10.19 5.44 -4.86
CA GLY A 143 -11.32 5.10 -5.70
C GLY A 143 -11.24 5.75 -7.08
N HIS A 144 -10.90 7.02 -7.14
CA HIS A 144 -10.78 7.77 -8.40
C HIS A 144 -9.73 7.13 -9.32
N ALA A 145 -8.54 6.82 -8.81
CA ALA A 145 -7.50 6.14 -9.58
C ALA A 145 -8.01 4.82 -10.17
N HIS A 146 -8.65 3.97 -9.35
CA HIS A 146 -9.18 2.69 -9.81
C HIS A 146 -10.33 2.81 -10.80
N GLY A 147 -11.20 3.82 -10.65
CA GLY A 147 -12.27 4.08 -11.60
C GLY A 147 -11.72 4.51 -12.96
N ALA A 148 -10.65 5.32 -12.97
CA ALA A 148 -9.98 5.76 -14.19
C ALA A 148 -9.22 4.61 -14.90
N GLU A 149 -8.75 3.63 -14.13
CA GLU A 149 -7.98 2.48 -14.63
C GLU A 149 -8.83 1.23 -14.90
N LEU A 150 -10.17 1.34 -14.81
CA LEU A 150 -11.06 0.21 -15.04
C LEU A 150 -10.85 -0.39 -16.45
N PRO A 151 -10.48 -1.68 -16.56
CA PRO A 151 -10.26 -2.29 -17.87
C PRO A 151 -11.54 -2.30 -18.70
N GLY A 152 -11.48 -1.83 -19.96
CA GLY A 152 -12.66 -1.69 -20.82
C GLY A 152 -13.36 -3.03 -21.16
N PHE A 153 -12.72 -4.17 -20.92
CA PHE A 153 -13.30 -5.51 -21.08
C PHE A 153 -13.93 -6.07 -19.80
N ALA A 154 -13.71 -5.44 -18.64
CA ALA A 154 -14.24 -5.91 -17.37
C ALA A 154 -15.69 -5.46 -17.17
N ASN A 155 -16.54 -6.36 -16.68
CA ASN A 155 -17.85 -5.94 -16.17
C ASN A 155 -17.64 -5.12 -14.89
N PRO A 156 -18.06 -3.85 -14.85
CA PRO A 156 -17.78 -2.95 -13.72
C PRO A 156 -18.31 -3.47 -12.38
N MET A 157 -19.45 -4.15 -12.38
CA MET A 157 -20.07 -4.69 -11.16
C MET A 157 -19.24 -5.84 -10.56
N THR A 158 -18.85 -6.82 -11.39
CA THR A 158 -18.05 -7.96 -10.92
C THR A 158 -16.65 -7.52 -10.50
N TYR A 159 -16.08 -6.54 -11.22
CA TYR A 159 -14.82 -5.90 -10.83
C TYR A 159 -14.94 -5.22 -9.46
N ALA A 160 -15.98 -4.41 -9.24
CA ALA A 160 -16.21 -3.73 -7.97
C ALA A 160 -16.39 -4.73 -6.80
N ILE A 161 -17.11 -5.82 -7.02
CA ILE A 161 -17.28 -6.88 -5.98
C ILE A 161 -15.92 -7.48 -5.62
N GLY A 162 -15.11 -7.89 -6.62
CA GLY A 162 -13.77 -8.43 -6.39
C GLY A 162 -12.87 -7.44 -5.64
N PHE A 163 -12.91 -6.19 -6.05
CA PHE A 163 -12.14 -5.10 -5.46
C PHE A 163 -12.51 -4.86 -3.98
N VAL A 164 -13.80 -4.75 -3.68
CA VAL A 164 -14.29 -4.56 -2.30
C VAL A 164 -13.92 -5.77 -1.42
N ALA A 165 -14.02 -6.99 -1.96
CA ALA A 165 -13.62 -8.20 -1.24
C ALA A 165 -12.12 -8.19 -0.89
N ALA A 166 -11.24 -7.82 -1.82
CA ALA A 166 -9.80 -7.70 -1.59
C ALA A 166 -9.48 -6.62 -0.56
N THR A 167 -10.07 -5.41 -0.72
CA THR A 167 -9.90 -4.29 0.21
C THR A 167 -10.35 -4.68 1.62
N GLY A 168 -11.52 -5.32 1.74
CA GLY A 168 -12.01 -5.84 3.02
C GLY A 168 -11.09 -6.87 3.66
N THR A 169 -10.47 -7.73 2.85
CA THR A 169 -9.47 -8.71 3.31
C THR A 169 -8.22 -8.02 3.86
N LEU A 170 -7.71 -6.99 3.18
CA LEU A 170 -6.56 -6.21 3.65
C LEU A 170 -6.87 -5.44 4.94
N HIS A 171 -8.07 -4.86 5.05
CA HIS A 171 -8.54 -4.24 6.31
C HIS A 171 -8.61 -5.26 7.45
N ALA A 172 -9.21 -6.45 7.18
CA ALA A 172 -9.32 -7.51 8.16
C ALA A 172 -7.95 -8.01 8.62
N LEU A 173 -6.99 -8.13 7.70
CA LEU A 173 -5.59 -8.44 8.02
C LEU A 173 -4.98 -7.38 8.92
N GLY A 174 -5.16 -6.10 8.60
CA GLY A 174 -4.73 -4.98 9.43
C GLY A 174 -5.34 -5.01 10.84
N ILE A 175 -6.65 -5.27 10.94
CA ILE A 175 -7.34 -5.42 12.23
C ILE A 175 -6.74 -6.59 13.01
N LEU A 176 -6.56 -7.75 12.38
CA LEU A 176 -6.01 -8.95 13.02
C LEU A 176 -4.61 -8.67 13.59
N ILE A 177 -3.72 -8.10 12.78
CA ILE A 177 -2.38 -7.70 13.22
C ILE A 177 -2.50 -6.67 14.34
N GLY A 178 -3.42 -5.71 14.22
CA GLY A 178 -3.66 -4.65 15.19
C GLY A 178 -4.09 -5.16 16.58
N THR A 179 -4.63 -6.39 16.69
CA THR A 179 -5.01 -6.99 17.99
C THR A 179 -3.83 -7.16 18.95
N VAL A 180 -2.60 -7.21 18.44
CA VAL A 180 -1.39 -7.32 19.28
C VAL A 180 -1.09 -6.05 20.08
N ASN A 181 -1.80 -4.94 19.79
CA ASN A 181 -1.67 -3.66 20.50
C ASN A 181 -1.93 -3.77 22.02
N ARG A 182 -2.62 -4.83 22.46
CA ARG A 182 -2.89 -5.12 23.88
C ARG A 182 -1.65 -5.44 24.71
N TRP A 183 -0.52 -5.77 24.09
CA TRP A 183 0.74 -6.05 24.75
C TRP A 183 1.77 -4.95 24.48
N LYS A 184 2.64 -4.64 25.46
CA LYS A 184 3.69 -3.62 25.29
C LYS A 184 4.60 -3.90 24.07
N ALA A 185 5.05 -5.15 23.90
CA ALA A 185 5.86 -5.55 22.75
C ALA A 185 5.06 -5.43 21.43
N GLY A 186 3.77 -5.80 21.44
CA GLY A 186 2.89 -5.68 20.28
C GLY A 186 2.65 -4.23 19.90
N SER A 187 2.40 -3.35 20.88
CA SER A 187 2.27 -1.91 20.62
C SER A 187 3.55 -1.32 20.00
N PHE A 188 4.73 -1.71 20.49
CA PHE A 188 5.99 -1.30 19.90
C PHE A 188 6.13 -1.81 18.45
N ALA A 189 5.83 -3.09 18.20
CA ALA A 189 5.88 -3.68 16.87
C ALA A 189 4.92 -2.98 15.88
N LEU A 190 3.69 -2.66 16.32
CA LEU A 190 2.74 -1.93 15.49
C LEU A 190 3.22 -0.53 15.14
N ARG A 191 3.78 0.20 16.10
CA ARG A 191 4.32 1.54 15.87
C ARG A 191 5.50 1.49 14.91
N THR A 192 6.38 0.49 15.02
CA THR A 192 7.46 0.27 14.05
C THR A 192 6.91 -0.06 12.67
N GLY A 193 5.90 -0.94 12.58
CA GLY A 193 5.20 -1.23 11.32
C GLY A 193 4.56 0.02 10.70
N GLY A 194 3.92 0.86 11.52
CA GLY A 194 3.38 2.15 11.09
C GLY A 194 4.44 3.09 10.55
N ALA A 195 5.62 3.15 11.20
CA ALA A 195 6.74 3.96 10.72
C ALA A 195 7.28 3.45 9.37
N LEU A 196 7.34 2.14 9.17
CA LEU A 196 7.71 1.54 7.87
C LEU A 196 6.69 1.88 6.79
N ILE A 197 5.38 1.77 7.07
CA ILE A 197 4.32 2.18 6.14
C ILE A 197 4.44 3.68 5.81
N SER A 198 4.69 4.52 6.81
CA SER A 198 4.91 5.96 6.61
C SER A 198 6.14 6.23 5.73
N GLY A 199 7.21 5.48 5.90
CA GLY A 199 8.40 5.51 5.04
C GLY A 199 8.08 5.14 3.59
N CYS A 200 7.27 4.09 3.36
CA CYS A 200 6.75 3.77 2.02
C CYS A 200 5.95 4.95 1.45
N GLY A 201 5.13 5.61 2.28
CA GLY A 201 4.36 6.79 1.88
C GLY A 201 5.24 7.94 1.41
N VAL A 202 6.38 8.20 2.07
CA VAL A 202 7.37 9.18 1.60
C VAL A 202 7.89 8.81 0.21
N TYR A 203 8.20 7.53 -0.01
CA TYR A 203 8.66 7.03 -1.31
C TYR A 203 7.60 7.26 -2.40
N PHE A 204 6.35 6.84 -2.17
CA PHE A 204 5.26 7.01 -3.14
C PHE A 204 4.99 8.50 -3.42
N LEU A 205 4.98 9.33 -2.39
CA LEU A 205 4.79 10.77 -2.53
C LEU A 205 5.90 11.43 -3.36
N THR A 206 7.16 11.07 -3.11
CA THR A 206 8.28 11.59 -3.90
C THR A 206 8.23 11.15 -5.36
N TYR A 207 7.74 9.93 -5.61
CA TYR A 207 7.53 9.43 -6.96
C TYR A 207 6.40 10.18 -7.68
N ALA A 208 5.26 10.37 -7.02
CA ALA A 208 4.12 11.12 -7.55
C ALA A 208 4.48 12.57 -7.91
N ILE A 209 5.25 13.27 -7.05
CA ILE A 209 5.66 14.66 -7.30
C ILE A 209 6.67 14.77 -8.47
N ARG A 210 7.51 13.76 -8.69
CA ARG A 210 8.50 13.76 -9.78
C ARG A 210 7.92 13.33 -11.11
N GLY A 211 6.81 12.59 -11.10
CA GLY A 211 6.12 12.11 -12.30
C GLY A 211 5.01 13.04 -12.79
N ALA A 212 4.65 14.05 -11.99
CA ALA A 212 3.68 15.08 -12.34
C ALA A 212 4.38 16.26 -13.02
#